data_803972498b0312329a3671722eadefcc
#
_entry.id   803972498b0312329a3671722eadefcc
#
_cell.length_a   1.000
_cell.length_b   1.000
_cell.length_c   1.000
_cell.angle_alpha   90.00
_cell.angle_beta   90.00
_cell.angle_gamma   90.00
#
_symmetry.space_group_name_H-M   'P 1'
#
loop_
_entity.id
_entity.type
_entity.pdbx_description
1 polymer ?
#
loop_
_entity_poly.entity_id
_entity_poly.type
_entity_poly.pdbx_seq_one_letter_code
_entity_poly.pdbx_strand_id
1 'polypeptide(L)'
;PQKGKHDWVYDLDITSMYPSCIMSLNISPETKIGKIVGWNPEEFLSKNNKKTYTIEQDGNEMGRFTETELSNFLDGRDVGVASNGVMYRTDKDGLLPALLRKWFDERVEYRKLSKKFHEQGDKEQSGYFDRRQYLQKILLNSLYGVLGLSVFRFYDLDNAEAVTKTGQSLIKFTKKIANNFYNKELGDQKDYCIYIDTDSVFYSATPIVQKRFPGFDIKDEDKMSKAILTIADEVQIYLNTAYDYFAKKFCNITKHRFDIKQEVIAKSGLFVTKKRYGLKIINDNGKKVNKMMVKGLDTVRSSFPTAMRDMLSKLLEDILMDVPKDKLDKFILNFKNSMRLMDVDKIAIPTGVKNIKKYIERGRRPFAPYQKGTPVHVKSAIAYNDLLQHYNQDKRYEKISDGSKVKWVYLK
;
A
#
# COMPACT_ATOMS: atom_id res chain seq x y z
N PRO A 1 6.47 -12.40 0.41
CA PRO A 1 7.82 -11.83 0.33
C PRO A 1 8.88 -12.93 0.40
N GLN A 2 9.96 -12.75 -0.35
CA GLN A 2 11.22 -13.44 -0.09
C GLN A 2 11.83 -12.80 1.15
N LYS A 3 11.74 -13.51 2.29
CA LYS A 3 12.19 -12.97 3.59
C LYS A 3 13.71 -12.80 3.62
N GLY A 4 14.19 -11.78 4.32
CA GLY A 4 15.59 -11.52 4.52
C GLY A 4 16.01 -10.15 4.01
N LYS A 5 17.33 -9.92 4.03
CA LYS A 5 17.96 -8.74 3.46
C LYS A 5 18.25 -8.97 1.97
N HIS A 6 17.93 -7.99 1.16
CA HIS A 6 18.20 -7.95 -0.27
C HIS A 6 18.91 -6.65 -0.62
N ASP A 7 19.92 -6.73 -1.48
CA ASP A 7 20.68 -5.58 -1.90
C ASP A 7 20.18 -5.05 -3.25
N TRP A 8 20.35 -3.76 -3.46
CA TRP A 8 20.05 -3.06 -4.70
C TRP A 8 18.64 -3.30 -5.20
N VAL A 9 17.69 -3.04 -4.29
CA VAL A 9 16.26 -3.21 -4.55
C VAL A 9 15.70 -1.96 -5.21
N TYR A 10 14.91 -2.15 -6.26
CA TYR A 10 14.08 -1.11 -6.83
C TYR A 10 12.62 -1.54 -6.87
N ASP A 11 11.72 -0.59 -6.87
CA ASP A 11 10.30 -0.83 -7.04
C ASP A 11 9.82 -0.43 -8.43
N LEU A 12 8.67 -0.96 -8.77
CA LEU A 12 7.83 -0.54 -9.87
C LEU A 12 6.42 -0.42 -9.32
N ASP A 13 5.84 0.78 -9.35
CA ASP A 13 4.54 1.12 -8.76
C ASP A 13 3.51 1.44 -9.84
N ILE A 14 2.31 0.81 -9.73
CA ILE A 14 1.21 1.07 -10.66
C ILE A 14 0.55 2.39 -10.31
N THR A 15 0.65 3.36 -11.20
CA THR A 15 0.15 4.71 -11.02
C THR A 15 -1.35 4.73 -10.69
N SER A 16 -1.69 5.06 -9.43
CA SER A 16 -3.08 5.16 -8.97
C SER A 16 -3.92 3.94 -9.35
N MET A 17 -3.47 2.74 -9.02
CA MET A 17 -4.03 1.47 -9.51
C MET A 17 -5.56 1.37 -9.41
N TYR A 18 -6.17 1.67 -8.25
CA TYR A 18 -7.62 1.58 -8.10
C TYR A 18 -8.39 2.62 -8.93
N PRO A 19 -8.03 3.91 -8.92
CA PRO A 19 -8.59 4.88 -9.86
C PRO A 19 -8.41 4.45 -11.33
N SER A 20 -7.25 3.91 -11.70
CA SER A 20 -6.97 3.43 -13.04
C SER A 20 -7.88 2.25 -13.44
N CYS A 21 -8.17 1.31 -12.53
CA CYS A 21 -9.15 0.25 -12.74
C CYS A 21 -10.55 0.81 -12.99
N ILE A 22 -11.00 1.76 -12.16
CA ILE A 22 -12.33 2.38 -12.29
C ILE A 22 -12.46 3.10 -13.63
N MET A 23 -11.48 3.92 -13.99
CA MET A 23 -11.50 4.68 -15.23
C MET A 23 -11.35 3.82 -16.48
N SER A 24 -10.54 2.76 -16.43
CA SER A 24 -10.30 1.87 -17.59
C SER A 24 -11.48 0.97 -17.88
N LEU A 25 -12.10 0.39 -16.84
CA LEU A 25 -13.25 -0.49 -16.96
C LEU A 25 -14.59 0.24 -16.99
N ASN A 26 -14.57 1.57 -16.82
CA ASN A 26 -15.77 2.38 -16.72
C ASN A 26 -16.70 1.96 -15.56
N ILE A 27 -16.12 1.64 -14.39
CA ILE A 27 -16.85 1.13 -13.23
C ILE A 27 -17.72 2.23 -12.61
N SER A 28 -19.04 2.08 -12.76
CA SER A 28 -20.05 2.96 -12.17
C SER A 28 -21.37 2.19 -12.09
N PRO A 29 -22.30 2.49 -11.16
CA PRO A 29 -23.55 1.76 -11.05
C PRO A 29 -24.36 1.75 -12.35
N GLU A 30 -24.43 2.87 -13.04
CA GLU A 30 -25.23 3.04 -14.27
C GLU A 30 -24.57 2.44 -15.53
N THR A 31 -23.31 2.07 -15.44
CA THR A 31 -22.59 1.40 -16.54
C THR A 31 -22.55 -0.12 -16.41
N LYS A 32 -22.91 -0.64 -15.24
CA LYS A 32 -23.00 -2.09 -14.96
C LYS A 32 -24.12 -2.72 -15.76
N ILE A 33 -23.83 -3.75 -16.57
CA ILE A 33 -24.78 -4.42 -17.45
C ILE A 33 -25.03 -5.88 -17.10
N GLY A 34 -24.26 -6.46 -16.19
CA GLY A 34 -24.41 -7.83 -15.73
C GLY A 34 -23.15 -8.40 -15.16
N LYS A 35 -23.18 -9.70 -14.82
CA LYS A 35 -22.06 -10.43 -14.22
C LYS A 35 -21.95 -11.82 -14.83
N ILE A 36 -20.77 -12.21 -15.24
CA ILE A 36 -20.43 -13.58 -15.63
C ILE A 36 -20.13 -14.37 -14.37
N VAL A 37 -20.98 -15.35 -14.06
CA VAL A 37 -20.86 -16.17 -12.84
C VAL A 37 -19.67 -17.09 -12.93
N GLY A 38 -18.89 -17.17 -11.85
CA GLY A 38 -17.71 -18.03 -11.77
C GLY A 38 -16.60 -17.65 -12.75
N TRP A 39 -16.53 -16.37 -13.12
CA TRP A 39 -15.53 -15.85 -14.06
C TRP A 39 -14.10 -16.01 -13.53
N ASN A 40 -13.24 -16.53 -14.39
CA ASN A 40 -11.80 -16.55 -14.20
C ASN A 40 -11.15 -16.24 -15.56
N PRO A 41 -10.54 -15.06 -15.73
CA PRO A 41 -9.97 -14.65 -17.02
C PRO A 41 -8.80 -15.56 -17.48
N GLU A 42 -8.01 -16.14 -16.56
CA GLU A 42 -6.90 -17.03 -16.92
C GLU A 42 -7.44 -18.37 -17.48
N GLU A 43 -8.47 -18.93 -16.87
CA GLU A 43 -9.16 -20.12 -17.36
C GLU A 43 -9.77 -19.88 -18.74
N PHE A 44 -10.51 -18.78 -18.88
CA PHE A 44 -11.13 -18.40 -20.16
C PHE A 44 -10.13 -18.24 -21.28
N LEU A 45 -8.97 -17.62 -21.00
CA LEU A 45 -7.91 -17.43 -21.99
C LEU A 45 -7.15 -18.73 -22.35
N SER A 46 -7.17 -19.73 -21.48
CA SER A 46 -6.49 -21.00 -21.74
C SER A 46 -7.16 -21.83 -22.85
N LYS A 47 -8.38 -21.52 -23.20
CA LYS A 47 -9.20 -22.20 -24.24
C LYS A 47 -9.29 -23.74 -24.07
N ASN A 48 -9.08 -24.21 -22.84
CA ASN A 48 -9.12 -25.63 -22.50
C ASN A 48 -10.44 -26.04 -21.84
N ASN A 49 -11.41 -25.13 -21.78
CA ASN A 49 -12.61 -25.32 -20.99
C ASN A 49 -13.81 -25.70 -21.86
N LYS A 50 -14.41 -26.84 -21.53
CA LYS A 50 -15.78 -27.18 -21.92
C LYS A 50 -16.82 -26.53 -20.99
N LYS A 51 -16.46 -25.42 -20.34
CA LYS A 51 -17.28 -24.75 -19.33
C LYS A 51 -18.36 -23.91 -19.99
N THR A 52 -19.55 -23.93 -19.40
CA THR A 52 -20.64 -23.01 -19.74
C THR A 52 -20.60 -21.84 -18.77
N TYR A 53 -20.70 -20.62 -19.30
CA TYR A 53 -20.73 -19.37 -18.54
C TYR A 53 -22.16 -18.85 -18.48
N THR A 54 -22.64 -18.57 -17.28
CA THR A 54 -23.93 -17.94 -17.06
C THR A 54 -23.74 -16.44 -16.90
N ILE A 55 -24.54 -15.65 -17.61
CA ILE A 55 -24.61 -14.19 -17.40
C ILE A 55 -25.86 -13.90 -16.58
N GLU A 56 -25.69 -13.15 -15.49
CA GLU A 56 -26.76 -12.68 -14.61
C GLU A 56 -26.84 -11.16 -14.63
N GLN A 57 -28.07 -10.64 -14.52
CA GLN A 57 -28.36 -9.23 -14.29
C GLN A 57 -29.42 -9.12 -13.19
N ASP A 58 -29.15 -8.34 -12.14
CA ASP A 58 -30.04 -8.13 -10.99
C ASP A 58 -30.59 -9.42 -10.37
N GLY A 59 -29.74 -10.47 -10.32
CA GLY A 59 -30.07 -11.78 -9.78
C GLY A 59 -30.82 -12.70 -10.73
N ASN A 60 -31.13 -12.26 -11.95
CA ASN A 60 -31.82 -13.08 -12.97
C ASN A 60 -30.82 -13.60 -14.00
N GLU A 61 -30.96 -14.88 -14.38
CA GLU A 61 -30.19 -15.47 -15.48
C GLU A 61 -30.63 -14.87 -16.81
N MET A 62 -29.69 -14.27 -17.53
CA MET A 62 -29.90 -13.66 -18.86
C MET A 62 -29.58 -14.63 -19.99
N GLY A 63 -28.76 -15.64 -19.74
CA GLY A 63 -28.38 -16.65 -20.71
C GLY A 63 -27.16 -17.46 -20.31
N ARG A 64 -26.98 -18.58 -21.02
CA ARG A 64 -25.82 -19.49 -20.88
C ARG A 64 -25.04 -19.54 -22.17
N PHE A 65 -23.75 -19.45 -22.08
CA PHE A 65 -22.85 -19.33 -23.23
C PHE A 65 -21.73 -20.35 -23.09
N THR A 66 -21.42 -21.05 -24.18
CA THR A 66 -20.14 -21.74 -24.31
C THR A 66 -19.00 -20.72 -24.35
N GLU A 67 -17.77 -21.17 -24.17
CA GLU A 67 -16.58 -20.29 -24.27
C GLU A 67 -16.54 -19.53 -25.60
N THR A 68 -16.82 -20.23 -26.71
CA THR A 68 -16.83 -19.62 -28.06
C THR A 68 -17.94 -18.58 -28.22
N GLU A 69 -19.16 -18.90 -27.76
CA GLU A 69 -20.28 -17.96 -27.81
C GLU A 69 -20.04 -16.72 -26.95
N LEU A 70 -19.46 -16.91 -25.75
CA LEU A 70 -19.10 -15.79 -24.88
C LEU A 70 -17.98 -14.94 -25.50
N SER A 71 -16.96 -15.56 -26.12
CA SER A 71 -15.92 -14.84 -26.84
C SER A 71 -16.50 -13.99 -27.97
N ASN A 72 -17.40 -14.59 -28.77
CA ASN A 72 -18.09 -13.88 -29.87
C ASN A 72 -19.04 -12.78 -29.34
N PHE A 73 -19.66 -13.02 -28.18
CA PHE A 73 -20.50 -12.01 -27.53
C PHE A 73 -19.68 -10.80 -27.08
N LEU A 74 -18.50 -11.02 -26.54
CA LEU A 74 -17.62 -9.94 -26.06
C LEU A 74 -16.87 -9.25 -27.20
N ASP A 75 -16.53 -9.98 -28.26
CA ASP A 75 -15.74 -9.45 -29.37
C ASP A 75 -16.54 -8.41 -30.16
N GLY A 76 -15.91 -7.27 -30.43
CA GLY A 76 -16.52 -6.16 -31.18
C GLY A 76 -17.61 -5.38 -30.41
N ARG A 77 -17.86 -5.66 -29.14
CA ARG A 77 -18.79 -4.89 -28.32
C ARG A 77 -18.03 -3.94 -27.38
N ASP A 78 -18.66 -2.81 -27.10
CA ASP A 78 -18.19 -1.83 -26.14
C ASP A 78 -18.49 -2.28 -24.68
N VAL A 79 -17.94 -3.43 -24.31
CA VAL A 79 -18.14 -4.06 -22.98
C VAL A 79 -16.79 -4.41 -22.38
N GLY A 80 -16.48 -3.81 -21.23
CA GLY A 80 -15.35 -4.21 -20.37
C GLY A 80 -15.77 -5.27 -19.35
N VAL A 81 -14.90 -6.22 -19.05
CA VAL A 81 -15.11 -7.28 -18.06
C VAL A 81 -14.09 -7.15 -16.94
N ALA A 82 -14.56 -6.95 -15.72
CA ALA A 82 -13.70 -6.95 -14.54
C ALA A 82 -13.30 -8.37 -14.12
N SER A 83 -12.21 -8.51 -13.36
CA SER A 83 -11.73 -9.84 -12.96
C SER A 83 -12.65 -10.62 -12.03
N ASN A 84 -13.70 -10.01 -11.48
CA ASN A 84 -14.78 -10.68 -10.76
C ASN A 84 -15.98 -11.05 -11.66
N GLY A 85 -15.88 -10.82 -12.97
CA GLY A 85 -16.91 -11.14 -13.97
C GLY A 85 -17.95 -10.04 -14.20
N VAL A 86 -17.92 -8.94 -13.46
CA VAL A 86 -18.85 -7.83 -13.69
C VAL A 86 -18.53 -7.16 -15.01
N MET A 87 -19.56 -6.94 -15.81
CA MET A 87 -19.49 -6.34 -17.14
C MET A 87 -19.97 -4.88 -17.09
N TYR A 88 -19.23 -4.02 -17.79
CA TYR A 88 -19.53 -2.59 -17.87
C TYR A 88 -19.58 -2.15 -19.35
N ARG A 89 -20.56 -1.33 -19.71
CA ARG A 89 -20.54 -0.65 -21.01
C ARG A 89 -19.39 0.36 -21.07
N THR A 90 -18.74 0.48 -22.22
CA THR A 90 -17.60 1.40 -22.43
C THR A 90 -17.83 2.42 -23.54
N ASP A 91 -19.00 2.39 -24.16
CA ASP A 91 -19.44 3.33 -25.22
C ASP A 91 -19.80 4.72 -24.67
N LYS A 92 -20.16 4.81 -23.40
CA LYS A 92 -20.52 6.07 -22.72
C LYS A 92 -19.88 6.14 -21.34
N ASP A 93 -19.25 7.26 -21.02
CA ASP A 93 -18.61 7.47 -19.74
C ASP A 93 -19.59 7.41 -18.57
N GLY A 94 -19.24 6.63 -17.56
CA GLY A 94 -19.93 6.61 -16.28
C GLY A 94 -19.57 7.83 -15.41
N LEU A 95 -20.46 8.16 -14.47
CA LEU A 95 -20.30 9.30 -13.57
C LEU A 95 -19.00 9.21 -12.75
N LEU A 96 -18.73 8.05 -12.14
CA LEU A 96 -17.55 7.87 -11.28
C LEU A 96 -16.23 7.93 -12.08
N PRO A 97 -16.08 7.25 -13.22
CA PRO A 97 -14.92 7.39 -14.10
C PRO A 97 -14.71 8.83 -14.61
N ALA A 98 -15.78 9.52 -14.99
CA ALA A 98 -15.69 10.91 -15.46
C ALA A 98 -15.19 11.86 -14.34
N LEU A 99 -15.70 11.67 -13.11
CA LEU A 99 -15.26 12.42 -11.93
C LEU A 99 -13.79 12.16 -11.60
N LEU A 100 -13.36 10.89 -11.63
CA LEU A 100 -11.95 10.53 -11.39
C LEU A 100 -11.03 11.10 -12.45
N ARG A 101 -11.43 11.10 -13.73
CA ARG A 101 -10.65 11.73 -14.81
C ARG A 101 -10.45 13.22 -14.52
N LYS A 102 -11.52 13.93 -14.21
CA LYS A 102 -11.45 15.35 -13.85
C LYS A 102 -10.46 15.60 -12.72
N TRP A 103 -10.57 14.87 -11.61
CA TRP A 103 -9.68 15.03 -10.45
C TRP A 103 -8.23 14.66 -10.77
N PHE A 104 -8.02 13.65 -11.63
CA PHE A 104 -6.68 13.26 -12.06
C PHE A 104 -6.02 14.35 -12.92
N ASP A 105 -6.76 14.92 -13.87
CA ASP A 105 -6.27 15.96 -14.77
C ASP A 105 -5.99 17.26 -13.99
N GLU A 106 -6.89 17.67 -13.11
CA GLU A 106 -6.67 18.79 -12.18
C GLU A 106 -5.41 18.57 -11.31
N ARG A 107 -5.20 17.36 -10.82
CA ARG A 107 -3.99 17.04 -10.03
C ARG A 107 -2.72 17.19 -10.86
N VAL A 108 -2.72 16.72 -12.09
CA VAL A 108 -1.58 16.87 -13.01
C VAL A 108 -1.27 18.35 -13.25
N GLU A 109 -2.30 19.16 -13.47
CA GLU A 109 -2.17 20.61 -13.64
C GLU A 109 -1.60 21.29 -12.40
N TYR A 110 -2.17 21.02 -11.22
CA TYR A 110 -1.67 21.59 -9.96
C TYR A 110 -0.22 21.20 -9.67
N ARG A 111 0.21 19.99 -10.00
CA ARG A 111 1.61 19.58 -9.89
C ARG A 111 2.53 20.39 -10.82
N LYS A 112 2.10 20.66 -12.06
CA LYS A 112 2.84 21.50 -13.01
C LYS A 112 2.97 22.93 -12.50
N LEU A 113 1.87 23.51 -11.99
CA LEU A 113 1.85 24.86 -11.43
C LEU A 113 2.71 24.95 -10.16
N SER A 114 2.62 24.00 -9.24
CA SER A 114 3.48 23.97 -8.05
C SER A 114 4.96 23.96 -8.42
N LYS A 115 5.36 23.11 -9.39
CA LYS A 115 6.74 23.07 -9.86
C LYS A 115 7.18 24.39 -10.51
N LYS A 116 6.34 24.96 -11.38
CA LYS A 116 6.61 26.26 -12.06
C LYS A 116 6.86 27.39 -11.04
N PHE A 117 5.97 27.54 -10.04
CA PHE A 117 6.11 28.58 -9.02
C PHE A 117 7.32 28.31 -8.09
N HIS A 118 7.63 27.05 -7.83
CA HIS A 118 8.87 26.69 -7.10
C HIS A 118 10.13 27.15 -7.85
N GLU A 119 10.20 26.90 -9.16
CA GLU A 119 11.30 27.35 -10.04
C GLU A 119 11.40 28.87 -10.11
N GLN A 120 10.29 29.59 -10.00
CA GLN A 120 10.23 31.05 -9.95
C GLN A 120 10.55 31.65 -8.57
N GLY A 121 10.77 30.81 -7.55
CA GLY A 121 11.03 31.24 -6.16
C GLY A 121 9.78 31.65 -5.38
N ASP A 122 8.59 31.55 -5.96
CA ASP A 122 7.32 31.84 -5.29
C ASP A 122 6.88 30.67 -4.42
N LYS A 123 7.32 30.69 -3.17
CA LYS A 123 7.03 29.62 -2.20
C LYS A 123 5.56 29.57 -1.78
N GLU A 124 4.86 30.70 -1.80
CA GLU A 124 3.46 30.77 -1.40
C GLU A 124 2.57 30.09 -2.43
N GLN A 125 2.66 30.48 -3.70
CA GLN A 125 1.91 29.88 -4.79
C GLN A 125 2.31 28.40 -5.01
N SER A 126 3.59 28.08 -4.93
CA SER A 126 4.05 26.68 -4.96
C SER A 126 3.39 25.85 -3.87
N GLY A 127 3.37 26.32 -2.62
CA GLY A 127 2.73 25.65 -1.49
C GLY A 127 1.20 25.58 -1.62
N TYR A 128 0.56 26.59 -2.21
CA TYR A 128 -0.88 26.57 -2.49
C TYR A 128 -1.25 25.44 -3.46
N PHE A 129 -0.56 25.35 -4.62
CA PHE A 129 -0.83 24.30 -5.60
C PHE A 129 -0.41 22.93 -5.13
N ASP A 130 0.63 22.79 -4.30
CA ASP A 130 1.01 21.53 -3.70
C ASP A 130 -0.08 21.00 -2.76
N ARG A 131 -0.69 21.82 -1.93
CA ARG A 131 -1.85 21.43 -1.10
C ARG A 131 -3.04 21.02 -1.96
N ARG A 132 -3.32 21.73 -3.04
CA ARG A 132 -4.44 21.39 -3.94
C ARG A 132 -4.24 20.06 -4.63
N GLN A 133 -3.04 19.77 -5.19
CA GLN A 133 -2.76 18.47 -5.77
C GLN A 133 -2.83 17.33 -4.74
N TYR A 134 -2.46 17.62 -3.50
CA TYR A 134 -2.56 16.65 -2.41
C TYR A 134 -4.02 16.32 -2.05
N LEU A 135 -4.90 17.31 -2.02
CA LEU A 135 -6.35 17.11 -1.85
C LEU A 135 -6.92 16.23 -2.97
N GLN A 136 -6.56 16.49 -4.23
CA GLN A 136 -6.98 15.64 -5.35
C GLN A 136 -6.48 14.19 -5.20
N LYS A 137 -5.26 13.99 -4.71
CA LYS A 137 -4.76 12.64 -4.40
C LYS A 137 -5.62 11.93 -3.36
N ILE A 138 -6.04 12.64 -2.31
CA ILE A 138 -6.92 12.07 -1.29
C ILE A 138 -8.27 11.68 -1.90
N LEU A 139 -8.91 12.56 -2.67
CA LEU A 139 -10.19 12.31 -3.32
C LEU A 139 -10.14 11.10 -4.25
N LEU A 140 -9.12 11.02 -5.12
CA LEU A 140 -8.87 9.89 -6.03
C LEU A 140 -8.80 8.56 -5.28
N ASN A 141 -8.03 8.51 -4.19
CA ASN A 141 -7.83 7.28 -3.42
C ASN A 141 -9.04 6.92 -2.53
N SER A 142 -9.85 7.91 -2.15
CA SER A 142 -11.00 7.70 -1.25
C SER A 142 -12.22 7.14 -1.99
N LEU A 143 -12.39 7.44 -3.28
CA LEU A 143 -13.57 7.04 -4.02
C LEU A 143 -13.77 5.51 -4.05
N TYR A 144 -12.68 4.75 -4.25
CA TYR A 144 -12.76 3.30 -4.14
C TYR A 144 -13.26 2.86 -2.76
N GLY A 145 -12.73 3.45 -1.68
CA GLY A 145 -13.08 3.07 -0.31
C GLY A 145 -14.57 3.26 0.02
N VAL A 146 -15.22 4.25 -0.58
CA VAL A 146 -16.65 4.51 -0.32
C VAL A 146 -17.58 3.61 -1.13
N LEU A 147 -17.14 3.00 -2.25
CA LEU A 147 -17.96 2.05 -3.01
C LEU A 147 -18.37 0.83 -2.18
N GLY A 148 -17.54 0.40 -1.22
CA GLY A 148 -17.84 -0.66 -0.28
C GLY A 148 -18.53 -0.22 1.01
N LEU A 149 -18.90 1.05 1.16
CA LEU A 149 -19.51 1.60 2.37
C LEU A 149 -21.03 1.69 2.23
N SER A 150 -21.76 0.92 3.03
CA SER A 150 -23.23 0.76 2.92
C SER A 150 -24.05 2.06 3.05
N VAL A 151 -23.49 3.12 3.64
CA VAL A 151 -24.11 4.45 3.74
C VAL A 151 -23.83 5.35 2.54
N PHE A 152 -22.99 4.91 1.61
CA PHE A 152 -22.67 5.69 0.42
C PHE A 152 -23.77 5.55 -0.64
N ARG A 153 -24.15 6.66 -1.29
CA ARG A 153 -25.23 6.69 -2.29
C ARG A 153 -25.02 5.70 -3.45
N PHE A 154 -23.77 5.47 -3.85
CA PHE A 154 -23.39 4.57 -4.95
C PHE A 154 -22.76 3.27 -4.43
N TYR A 155 -23.16 2.85 -3.22
CA TYR A 155 -22.74 1.58 -2.65
C TYR A 155 -23.10 0.41 -3.56
N ASP A 156 -22.09 -0.36 -3.96
CA ASP A 156 -22.25 -1.59 -4.74
C ASP A 156 -21.02 -2.48 -4.46
N LEU A 157 -21.26 -3.63 -3.82
CA LEU A 157 -20.18 -4.56 -3.48
C LEU A 157 -19.53 -5.19 -4.71
N ASP A 158 -20.29 -5.45 -5.78
CA ASP A 158 -19.75 -5.99 -7.02
C ASP A 158 -18.77 -4.98 -7.65
N ASN A 159 -19.14 -3.69 -7.64
CA ASN A 159 -18.25 -2.62 -8.14
C ASN A 159 -16.98 -2.48 -7.27
N ALA A 160 -17.13 -2.54 -5.96
CA ALA A 160 -15.97 -2.50 -5.04
C ALA A 160 -15.05 -3.72 -5.24
N GLU A 161 -15.64 -4.91 -5.42
CA GLU A 161 -14.90 -6.14 -5.71
C GLU A 161 -14.25 -6.10 -7.10
N ALA A 162 -14.93 -5.56 -8.11
CA ALA A 162 -14.37 -5.39 -9.46
C ALA A 162 -13.06 -4.62 -9.45
N VAL A 163 -12.99 -3.52 -8.69
CA VAL A 163 -11.75 -2.73 -8.54
C VAL A 163 -10.63 -3.55 -7.94
N THR A 164 -10.89 -4.21 -6.80
CA THR A 164 -9.84 -4.95 -6.08
C THR A 164 -9.40 -6.21 -6.80
N LYS A 165 -10.31 -6.98 -7.38
CA LYS A 165 -9.99 -8.20 -8.13
C LYS A 165 -9.21 -7.88 -9.41
N THR A 166 -9.61 -6.82 -10.13
CA THR A 166 -8.85 -6.38 -11.31
C THR A 166 -7.46 -5.89 -10.92
N GLY A 167 -7.32 -5.10 -9.84
CA GLY A 167 -6.01 -4.71 -9.33
C GLY A 167 -5.15 -5.90 -8.92
N GLN A 168 -5.74 -6.92 -8.27
CA GLN A 168 -5.03 -8.17 -7.93
C GLN A 168 -4.58 -8.95 -9.17
N SER A 169 -5.41 -9.03 -10.21
CA SER A 169 -5.04 -9.68 -11.47
C SER A 169 -3.93 -8.91 -12.18
N LEU A 170 -4.03 -7.57 -12.22
CA LEU A 170 -3.03 -6.70 -12.83
C LEU A 170 -1.66 -6.84 -12.15
N ILE A 171 -1.58 -6.80 -10.81
CA ILE A 171 -0.29 -6.91 -10.12
C ILE A 171 0.31 -8.32 -10.21
N LYS A 172 -0.52 -9.38 -10.26
CA LYS A 172 -0.04 -10.74 -10.53
C LYS A 172 0.49 -10.87 -11.96
N PHE A 173 -0.21 -10.30 -12.93
CA PHE A 173 0.24 -10.23 -14.31
C PHE A 173 1.57 -9.47 -14.42
N THR A 174 1.69 -8.32 -13.77
CA THR A 174 2.93 -7.54 -13.67
C THR A 174 4.09 -8.38 -13.17
N LYS A 175 3.90 -9.09 -12.04
CA LYS A 175 4.91 -10.02 -11.52
C LYS A 175 5.34 -11.05 -12.57
N LYS A 176 4.37 -11.69 -13.24
CA LYS A 176 4.63 -12.73 -14.25
C LYS A 176 5.46 -12.18 -15.42
N ILE A 177 5.06 -11.02 -15.94
CA ILE A 177 5.75 -10.39 -17.08
C ILE A 177 7.15 -9.91 -16.69
N ALA A 178 7.31 -9.27 -15.52
CA ALA A 178 8.63 -8.86 -15.03
C ALA A 178 9.56 -10.07 -14.79
N ASN A 179 9.06 -11.16 -14.22
CA ASN A 179 9.83 -12.40 -14.11
C ASN A 179 10.22 -12.97 -15.49
N ASN A 180 9.35 -12.90 -16.49
CA ASN A 180 9.69 -13.32 -17.86
C ASN A 180 10.83 -12.48 -18.44
N PHE A 181 10.85 -11.17 -18.18
CA PHE A 181 11.98 -10.31 -18.57
C PHE A 181 13.28 -10.77 -17.91
N TYR A 182 13.28 -10.98 -16.58
CA TYR A 182 14.44 -11.43 -15.83
C TYR A 182 14.92 -12.82 -16.30
N ASN A 183 14.01 -13.76 -16.46
CA ASN A 183 14.33 -15.13 -16.89
C ASN A 183 14.92 -15.16 -18.31
N LYS A 184 14.37 -14.36 -19.23
CA LYS A 184 14.93 -14.21 -20.58
C LYS A 184 16.32 -13.60 -20.53
N GLU A 185 16.50 -12.55 -19.74
CA GLU A 185 17.79 -11.88 -19.58
C GLU A 185 18.85 -12.80 -18.97
N LEU A 186 18.47 -13.56 -17.91
CA LEU A 186 19.43 -14.37 -17.15
C LEU A 186 19.59 -15.80 -17.70
N GLY A 187 18.67 -16.26 -18.54
CA GLY A 187 18.71 -17.59 -19.15
C GLY A 187 18.30 -18.71 -18.17
N ASP A 188 17.39 -18.42 -17.24
CA ASP A 188 16.90 -19.39 -16.27
C ASP A 188 15.37 -19.29 -16.05
N GLN A 189 14.83 -20.00 -15.05
CA GLN A 189 13.40 -20.04 -14.74
C GLN A 189 13.22 -19.90 -13.22
N LYS A 190 13.35 -18.65 -12.71
CA LYS A 190 13.25 -18.36 -11.28
C LYS A 190 12.24 -17.26 -10.99
N ASP A 191 11.81 -17.18 -9.73
CA ASP A 191 11.03 -16.06 -9.20
C ASP A 191 11.99 -15.00 -8.64
N TYR A 192 12.17 -13.93 -9.37
CA TYR A 192 13.00 -12.79 -9.00
C TYR A 192 12.24 -11.71 -8.22
N CYS A 193 10.90 -11.81 -8.13
CA CYS A 193 10.10 -10.86 -7.37
C CYS A 193 10.33 -11.05 -5.88
N ILE A 194 10.91 -10.06 -5.22
CA ILE A 194 11.17 -10.08 -3.77
C ILE A 194 9.87 -9.91 -3.01
N TYR A 195 9.05 -8.93 -3.39
CA TYR A 195 7.83 -8.60 -2.67
C TYR A 195 6.82 -7.87 -3.57
N ILE A 196 5.56 -8.00 -3.22
CA ILE A 196 4.43 -7.26 -3.79
C ILE A 196 3.71 -6.55 -2.66
N ASP A 197 3.49 -5.23 -2.77
CA ASP A 197 2.72 -4.46 -1.81
C ASP A 197 1.59 -3.69 -2.49
N THR A 198 0.45 -4.33 -2.64
CA THR A 198 -0.79 -3.79 -3.21
C THR A 198 -0.65 -3.44 -4.70
N ASP A 199 0.06 -2.38 -5.03
CA ASP A 199 0.25 -1.77 -6.35
C ASP A 199 1.73 -1.72 -6.79
N SER A 200 2.65 -2.11 -5.93
CA SER A 200 4.08 -2.13 -6.22
C SER A 200 4.69 -3.53 -6.21
N VAL A 201 5.69 -3.73 -7.05
CA VAL A 201 6.53 -4.94 -7.10
C VAL A 201 7.99 -4.56 -6.87
N PHE A 202 8.71 -5.38 -6.10
CA PHE A 202 10.11 -5.15 -5.72
C PHE A 202 11.02 -6.20 -6.32
N TYR A 203 12.11 -5.76 -6.94
CA TYR A 203 13.13 -6.61 -7.58
C TYR A 203 14.53 -6.19 -7.15
N SER A 204 15.49 -7.14 -7.11
CA SER A 204 16.91 -6.80 -7.05
C SER A 204 17.47 -6.67 -8.45
N ALA A 205 18.19 -5.58 -8.72
CA ALA A 205 18.87 -5.39 -9.98
C ALA A 205 20.22 -6.14 -10.06
N THR A 206 20.76 -6.57 -8.93
CA THR A 206 22.09 -7.21 -8.84
C THR A 206 22.31 -8.34 -9.85
N PRO A 207 21.37 -9.29 -10.04
CA PRO A 207 21.58 -10.39 -10.97
C PRO A 207 21.80 -9.92 -12.42
N ILE A 208 21.01 -8.95 -12.88
CA ILE A 208 21.14 -8.40 -14.25
C ILE A 208 22.41 -7.57 -14.38
N VAL A 209 22.74 -6.74 -13.39
CA VAL A 209 23.96 -5.92 -13.41
C VAL A 209 25.18 -6.82 -13.49
N GLN A 210 25.28 -7.86 -12.67
CA GLN A 210 26.40 -8.81 -12.68
C GLN A 210 26.53 -9.55 -14.00
N LYS A 211 25.42 -9.91 -14.65
CA LYS A 211 25.45 -10.57 -15.95
C LYS A 211 25.88 -9.63 -17.08
N ARG A 212 25.32 -8.42 -17.12
CA ARG A 212 25.59 -7.45 -18.20
C ARG A 212 27.00 -6.85 -18.09
N PHE A 213 27.48 -6.67 -16.86
CA PHE A 213 28.73 -5.96 -16.56
C PHE A 213 29.63 -6.80 -15.63
N PRO A 214 30.25 -7.89 -16.16
CA PRO A 214 31.19 -8.70 -15.36
C PRO A 214 32.32 -7.82 -14.80
N GLY A 215 32.57 -7.90 -13.49
CA GLY A 215 33.59 -7.08 -12.81
C GLY A 215 33.12 -5.68 -12.39
N PHE A 216 31.85 -5.35 -12.54
CA PHE A 216 31.29 -4.10 -12.07
C PHE A 216 31.33 -4.00 -10.54
N ASP A 217 31.86 -2.89 -10.04
CA ASP A 217 31.91 -2.65 -8.58
C ASP A 217 30.52 -2.30 -8.06
N ILE A 218 29.86 -3.28 -7.48
CA ILE A 218 28.53 -3.14 -6.87
C ILE A 218 28.53 -2.24 -5.61
N LYS A 219 29.71 -1.84 -5.10
CA LYS A 219 29.80 -0.93 -3.95
C LYS A 219 29.75 0.54 -4.38
N ASP A 220 30.00 0.83 -5.64
CA ASP A 220 29.89 2.19 -6.20
C ASP A 220 28.40 2.56 -6.35
N GLU A 221 27.90 3.37 -5.40
CA GLU A 221 26.49 3.75 -5.33
C GLU A 221 26.01 4.54 -6.56
N ASP A 222 26.84 5.42 -7.08
CA ASP A 222 26.47 6.28 -8.20
C ASP A 222 26.42 5.48 -9.53
N LYS A 223 27.37 4.57 -9.73
CA LYS A 223 27.35 3.67 -10.89
C LYS A 223 26.19 2.67 -10.80
N MET A 224 25.98 2.06 -9.61
CA MET A 224 24.86 1.14 -9.42
C MET A 224 23.52 1.83 -9.61
N SER A 225 23.32 3.03 -9.07
CA SER A 225 22.08 3.78 -9.25
C SER A 225 21.77 4.03 -10.73
N LYS A 226 22.78 4.41 -11.53
CA LYS A 226 22.62 4.60 -12.99
C LYS A 226 22.29 3.29 -13.71
N ALA A 227 22.99 2.21 -13.41
CA ALA A 227 22.73 0.91 -14.01
C ALA A 227 21.30 0.40 -13.67
N ILE A 228 20.86 0.59 -12.42
CA ILE A 228 19.52 0.21 -11.98
C ILE A 228 18.45 1.04 -12.70
N LEU A 229 18.62 2.35 -12.84
CA LEU A 229 17.69 3.21 -13.59
C LEU A 229 17.53 2.71 -15.02
N THR A 230 18.62 2.39 -15.71
CA THR A 230 18.55 1.84 -17.08
C THR A 230 17.78 0.53 -17.13
N ILE A 231 18.06 -0.40 -16.22
CA ILE A 231 17.34 -1.69 -16.16
C ILE A 231 15.86 -1.48 -15.81
N ALA A 232 15.58 -0.62 -14.84
CA ALA A 232 14.22 -0.31 -14.43
C ALA A 232 13.39 0.33 -15.55
N ASP A 233 13.99 1.23 -16.34
CA ASP A 233 13.35 1.85 -17.51
C ASP A 233 13.03 0.80 -18.58
N GLU A 234 13.93 -0.15 -18.86
CA GLU A 234 13.69 -1.25 -19.78
C GLU A 234 12.52 -2.13 -19.32
N VAL A 235 12.53 -2.51 -18.04
CA VAL A 235 11.45 -3.32 -17.44
C VAL A 235 10.12 -2.54 -17.45
N GLN A 236 10.16 -1.26 -17.14
CA GLN A 236 8.98 -0.38 -17.17
C GLN A 236 8.37 -0.31 -18.56
N ILE A 237 9.16 -0.09 -19.61
CA ILE A 237 8.70 -0.07 -21.00
C ILE A 237 8.10 -1.43 -21.38
N TYR A 238 8.79 -2.51 -21.03
CA TYR A 238 8.32 -3.87 -21.31
C TYR A 238 6.97 -4.17 -20.63
N LEU A 239 6.79 -3.74 -19.38
CA LEU A 239 5.54 -3.91 -18.63
C LEU A 239 4.41 -3.05 -19.18
N ASN A 240 4.67 -1.76 -19.48
CA ASN A 240 3.65 -0.86 -20.02
C ASN A 240 3.16 -1.35 -21.39
N THR A 241 4.03 -1.88 -22.23
CA THR A 241 3.62 -2.54 -23.49
C THR A 241 2.76 -3.78 -23.23
N ALA A 242 3.08 -4.58 -22.21
CA ALA A 242 2.30 -5.76 -21.87
C ALA A 242 0.91 -5.41 -21.28
N TYR A 243 0.71 -4.22 -20.76
CA TYR A 243 -0.59 -3.79 -20.24
C TYR A 243 -1.65 -3.60 -21.32
N ASP A 244 -1.27 -3.30 -22.58
CA ASP A 244 -2.19 -3.33 -23.72
C ASP A 244 -2.78 -4.74 -23.93
N TYR A 245 -1.94 -5.77 -23.78
CA TYR A 245 -2.39 -7.17 -23.84
C TYR A 245 -3.31 -7.51 -22.66
N PHE A 246 -2.96 -7.09 -21.44
CA PHE A 246 -3.80 -7.29 -20.26
C PHE A 246 -5.17 -6.64 -20.46
N ALA A 247 -5.21 -5.38 -20.85
CA ALA A 247 -6.44 -4.65 -21.08
C ALA A 247 -7.32 -5.34 -22.12
N LYS A 248 -6.75 -5.72 -23.26
CA LYS A 248 -7.50 -6.35 -24.37
C LYS A 248 -7.95 -7.77 -24.03
N LYS A 249 -7.10 -8.59 -23.42
CA LYS A 249 -7.38 -10.03 -23.25
C LYS A 249 -8.04 -10.36 -21.90
N PHE A 250 -7.64 -9.69 -20.82
CA PHE A 250 -8.20 -9.94 -19.49
C PHE A 250 -9.44 -9.10 -19.21
N CYS A 251 -9.52 -7.89 -19.80
CA CYS A 251 -10.56 -6.94 -19.48
C CYS A 251 -11.49 -6.62 -20.66
N ASN A 252 -11.20 -7.09 -21.86
CA ASN A 252 -11.93 -6.79 -23.12
C ASN A 252 -12.07 -5.28 -23.39
N ILE A 253 -11.03 -4.50 -23.12
CA ILE A 253 -10.99 -3.06 -23.37
C ILE A 253 -9.79 -2.68 -24.24
N THR A 254 -9.95 -1.65 -25.06
CA THR A 254 -8.90 -1.14 -25.96
C THR A 254 -8.26 0.14 -25.43
N LYS A 255 -8.96 0.90 -24.59
CA LYS A 255 -8.45 2.12 -23.96
C LYS A 255 -8.32 1.89 -22.48
N HIS A 256 -7.12 2.11 -21.93
CA HIS A 256 -6.88 1.93 -20.51
C HIS A 256 -5.92 2.99 -19.94
N ARG A 257 -5.81 3.04 -18.62
CA ARG A 257 -4.92 3.92 -17.84
C ARG A 257 -3.94 3.15 -16.97
N PHE A 258 -3.72 1.89 -17.26
CA PHE A 258 -2.72 1.10 -16.56
C PHE A 258 -1.34 1.58 -16.98
N ASP A 259 -0.57 2.04 -16.00
CA ASP A 259 0.77 2.59 -16.20
C ASP A 259 1.59 2.26 -14.94
N ILE A 260 2.81 1.78 -15.13
CA ILE A 260 3.72 1.45 -14.05
C ILE A 260 4.99 2.28 -14.18
N LYS A 261 5.52 2.71 -13.03
CA LYS A 261 6.72 3.56 -12.98
C LYS A 261 7.66 3.10 -11.89
N GLN A 262 8.95 3.26 -12.15
CA GLN A 262 9.97 3.17 -11.12
C GLN A 262 9.91 4.42 -10.25
N GLU A 263 9.86 4.25 -8.92
CA GLU A 263 9.83 5.35 -7.97
C GLU A 263 11.08 5.39 -7.10
N VAL A 264 11.46 4.27 -6.46
CA VAL A 264 12.57 4.27 -5.52
C VAL A 264 13.64 3.24 -5.85
N ILE A 265 14.90 3.59 -5.56
CA ILE A 265 16.02 2.64 -5.50
C ILE A 265 16.54 2.62 -4.07
N ALA A 266 16.63 1.44 -3.50
CA ALA A 266 17.21 1.19 -2.20
C ALA A 266 18.54 0.45 -2.33
N LYS A 267 19.56 0.92 -1.62
CA LYS A 267 20.84 0.21 -1.50
C LYS A 267 20.63 -1.18 -0.89
N SER A 268 19.73 -1.26 0.09
CA SER A 268 19.34 -2.52 0.72
C SER A 268 17.92 -2.45 1.25
N GLY A 269 17.26 -3.61 1.34
CA GLY A 269 15.93 -3.76 1.91
C GLY A 269 15.83 -5.01 2.78
N LEU A 270 15.21 -4.89 3.96
CA LEU A 270 14.90 -6.00 4.85
C LEU A 270 13.40 -6.29 4.79
N PHE A 271 13.03 -7.45 4.24
CA PHE A 271 11.64 -7.91 4.15
C PHE A 271 11.38 -9.00 5.21
N VAL A 272 10.61 -8.65 6.23
CA VAL A 272 10.33 -9.55 7.37
C VAL A 272 9.10 -10.40 7.09
N THR A 273 8.00 -9.76 6.74
CA THR A 273 6.73 -10.42 6.40
C THR A 273 5.82 -9.44 5.63
N LYS A 274 4.64 -9.91 5.25
CA LYS A 274 3.65 -9.08 4.54
C LYS A 274 3.37 -7.77 5.28
N LYS A 275 3.49 -6.65 4.59
CA LYS A 275 3.31 -5.28 5.12
C LYS A 275 4.32 -4.86 6.21
N ARG A 276 5.46 -5.58 6.35
CA ARG A 276 6.51 -5.28 7.35
C ARG A 276 7.88 -5.37 6.70
N TYR A 277 8.42 -4.22 6.31
CA TYR A 277 9.73 -4.11 5.66
C TYR A 277 10.38 -2.74 5.91
N GLY A 278 11.68 -2.68 5.68
CA GLY A 278 12.45 -1.43 5.73
C GLY A 278 13.44 -1.34 4.57
N LEU A 279 13.59 -0.15 4.01
CA LEU A 279 14.45 0.12 2.86
C LEU A 279 15.40 1.28 3.17
N LYS A 280 16.68 1.17 2.77
CA LYS A 280 17.65 2.28 2.75
C LYS A 280 17.64 2.91 1.36
N ILE A 281 16.85 3.94 1.17
CA ILE A 281 16.61 4.58 -0.13
C ILE A 281 17.75 5.55 -0.44
N ILE A 282 18.28 5.43 -1.66
CA ILE A 282 19.34 6.29 -2.21
C ILE A 282 18.87 7.13 -3.40
N ASN A 283 17.80 6.72 -4.06
CA ASN A 283 17.17 7.48 -5.14
C ASN A 283 15.66 7.47 -4.98
N ASP A 284 15.02 8.61 -5.17
CA ASP A 284 13.56 8.80 -5.08
C ASP A 284 13.10 9.65 -6.26
N ASN A 285 12.39 9.03 -7.22
CA ASN A 285 11.94 9.68 -8.45
C ASN A 285 13.07 10.41 -9.20
N GLY A 286 14.23 9.75 -9.37
CA GLY A 286 15.40 10.28 -10.06
C GLY A 286 16.27 11.24 -9.22
N LYS A 287 15.87 11.56 -7.99
CA LYS A 287 16.66 12.43 -7.09
C LYS A 287 17.49 11.60 -6.11
N LYS A 288 18.77 11.93 -6.00
CA LYS A 288 19.66 11.33 -4.98
C LYS A 288 19.17 11.73 -3.59
N VAL A 289 18.93 10.75 -2.74
CA VAL A 289 18.49 10.93 -1.34
C VAL A 289 19.25 9.97 -0.44
N ASN A 290 19.12 10.16 0.86
CA ASN A 290 19.63 9.22 1.86
C ASN A 290 18.59 9.14 2.99
N LYS A 291 17.62 8.26 2.84
CA LYS A 291 16.53 8.15 3.80
C LYS A 291 16.14 6.70 4.09
N MET A 292 15.58 6.46 5.27
CA MET A 292 14.95 5.21 5.62
C MET A 292 13.45 5.27 5.27
N MET A 293 12.96 4.27 4.55
CA MET A 293 11.53 4.01 4.43
C MET A 293 11.19 2.77 5.24
N VAL A 294 10.24 2.88 6.15
CA VAL A 294 9.83 1.77 7.01
C VAL A 294 8.32 1.60 6.95
N LYS A 295 7.86 0.39 6.68
CA LYS A 295 6.44 0.03 6.64
C LYS A 295 6.14 -1.05 7.69
N GLY A 296 5.15 -0.78 8.54
CA GLY A 296 4.55 -1.75 9.47
C GLY A 296 5.47 -2.35 10.55
N LEU A 297 6.75 -2.01 10.59
CA LEU A 297 7.66 -2.40 11.67
C LEU A 297 7.39 -1.57 12.93
N ASP A 298 7.83 -2.09 14.06
CA ASP A 298 7.54 -1.48 15.36
C ASP A 298 8.26 -0.14 15.58
N THR A 299 9.28 0.15 14.77
CA THR A 299 10.00 1.44 14.71
C THR A 299 9.08 2.63 14.45
N VAL A 300 8.00 2.43 13.68
CA VAL A 300 7.05 3.50 13.26
C VAL A 300 5.71 3.43 13.98
N ARG A 301 5.53 2.47 14.88
CA ARG A 301 4.26 2.32 15.60
C ARG A 301 4.17 3.23 16.82
N SER A 302 3.13 4.05 16.88
CA SER A 302 2.87 4.95 18.00
C SER A 302 2.57 4.22 19.35
N SER A 303 2.31 2.92 19.30
CA SER A 303 2.10 2.08 20.49
C SER A 303 3.39 1.57 21.13
N PHE A 304 4.56 1.89 20.56
CA PHE A 304 5.87 1.57 21.14
C PHE A 304 6.46 2.78 21.87
N PRO A 305 7.16 2.56 22.99
CA PRO A 305 7.90 3.62 23.68
C PRO A 305 8.90 4.31 22.77
N THR A 306 9.12 5.60 22.96
CA THR A 306 10.00 6.40 22.11
C THR A 306 11.43 5.85 22.07
N ALA A 307 12.02 5.56 23.26
CA ALA A 307 13.35 4.98 23.35
C ALA A 307 13.50 3.65 22.57
N MET A 308 12.45 2.80 22.62
CA MET A 308 12.44 1.54 21.88
C MET A 308 12.37 1.77 20.37
N ARG A 309 11.55 2.72 19.91
CA ARG A 309 11.45 3.06 18.48
C ARG A 309 12.78 3.59 17.94
N ASP A 310 13.44 4.46 18.68
CA ASP A 310 14.74 5.04 18.30
C ASP A 310 15.81 3.95 18.22
N MET A 311 15.88 3.08 19.21
CA MET A 311 16.78 1.93 19.22
C MET A 311 16.54 0.99 18.05
N LEU A 312 15.28 0.59 17.82
CA LEU A 312 14.91 -0.30 16.71
C LEU A 312 15.17 0.35 15.35
N SER A 313 14.98 1.65 15.22
CA SER A 313 15.27 2.38 13.99
C SER A 313 16.77 2.38 13.69
N LYS A 314 17.60 2.63 14.71
CA LYS A 314 19.06 2.56 14.58
C LYS A 314 19.53 1.14 14.27
N LEU A 315 18.99 0.14 14.95
CA LEU A 315 19.31 -1.27 14.71
C LEU A 315 18.93 -1.70 13.28
N LEU A 316 17.77 -1.28 12.78
CA LEU A 316 17.36 -1.54 11.41
C LEU A 316 18.32 -0.90 10.40
N GLU A 317 18.71 0.35 10.62
CA GLU A 317 19.66 1.02 9.76
C GLU A 317 21.01 0.30 9.75
N ASP A 318 21.53 -0.08 10.91
CA ASP A 318 22.80 -0.79 11.06
C ASP A 318 22.76 -2.17 10.36
N ILE A 319 21.64 -2.90 10.44
CA ILE A 319 21.43 -4.16 9.69
C ILE A 319 21.48 -3.91 8.19
N LEU A 320 20.81 -2.86 7.70
CA LEU A 320 20.79 -2.53 6.27
C LEU A 320 22.15 -2.03 5.76
N MET A 321 23.01 -1.55 6.64
CA MET A 321 24.37 -1.10 6.34
C MET A 321 25.43 -2.17 6.60
N ASP A 322 25.04 -3.44 6.81
CA ASP A 322 25.93 -4.59 7.05
C ASP A 322 26.86 -4.41 8.26
N VAL A 323 26.39 -3.73 9.31
CA VAL A 323 27.14 -3.67 10.57
C VAL A 323 27.31 -5.08 11.13
N PRO A 324 28.53 -5.50 11.51
CA PRO A 324 28.80 -6.83 12.05
C PRO A 324 27.95 -7.19 13.27
N LYS A 325 27.57 -8.45 13.38
CA LYS A 325 26.64 -8.95 14.43
C LYS A 325 27.13 -8.63 15.84
N ASP A 326 28.42 -8.76 16.10
CA ASP A 326 29.04 -8.48 17.40
C ASP A 326 28.80 -7.03 17.85
N LYS A 327 28.82 -6.08 16.91
CA LYS A 327 28.51 -4.67 17.18
C LYS A 327 27.02 -4.44 17.43
N LEU A 328 26.15 -5.16 16.70
CA LEU A 328 24.71 -5.11 16.92
C LEU A 328 24.36 -5.68 18.31
N ASP A 329 24.94 -6.81 18.69
CA ASP A 329 24.74 -7.43 20.01
C ASP A 329 25.21 -6.51 21.15
N LYS A 330 26.37 -5.86 21.01
CA LYS A 330 26.86 -4.85 21.96
C LYS A 330 25.91 -3.66 22.06
N PHE A 331 25.40 -3.16 20.95
CA PHE A 331 24.44 -2.06 20.93
C PHE A 331 23.17 -2.40 21.70
N ILE A 332 22.60 -3.59 21.46
CA ILE A 332 21.40 -4.08 22.16
C ILE A 332 21.67 -4.22 23.67
N LEU A 333 22.82 -4.78 24.06
CA LEU A 333 23.19 -4.96 25.46
C LEU A 333 23.36 -3.60 26.17
N ASN A 334 24.05 -2.65 25.55
CA ASN A 334 24.21 -1.30 26.07
C ASN A 334 22.86 -0.60 26.26
N PHE A 335 21.97 -0.71 25.28
CA PHE A 335 20.62 -0.17 25.39
C PHE A 335 19.85 -0.78 26.56
N LYS A 336 19.88 -2.13 26.69
CA LYS A 336 19.24 -2.83 27.82
C LYS A 336 19.73 -2.34 29.17
N ASN A 337 21.04 -2.10 29.32
CA ASN A 337 21.63 -1.60 30.54
C ASN A 337 21.22 -0.14 30.82
N SER A 338 21.17 0.70 29.80
CA SER A 338 20.79 2.11 29.93
C SER A 338 19.30 2.33 30.24
N MET A 339 18.42 1.39 29.88
CA MET A 339 16.98 1.53 30.13
C MET A 339 16.61 1.81 31.58
N ARG A 340 17.40 1.28 32.54
CA ARG A 340 17.17 1.49 33.98
C ARG A 340 17.38 2.94 34.44
N LEU A 341 18.14 3.70 33.67
CA LEU A 341 18.50 5.10 33.96
C LEU A 341 17.70 6.09 33.09
N MET A 342 16.86 5.57 32.18
CA MET A 342 16.09 6.42 31.29
C MET A 342 14.89 7.03 32.00
N ASP A 343 14.50 8.23 31.54
CA ASP A 343 13.27 8.87 31.94
C ASP A 343 12.07 7.95 31.65
N VAL A 344 11.19 7.83 32.64
CA VAL A 344 9.97 7.01 32.57
C VAL A 344 9.12 7.36 31.33
N ASP A 345 9.04 8.64 30.98
CA ASP A 345 8.30 9.08 29.79
C ASP A 345 8.81 8.48 28.47
N LYS A 346 10.09 8.17 28.39
CA LYS A 346 10.72 7.59 27.19
C LYS A 346 10.51 6.08 27.07
N ILE A 347 10.33 5.38 28.20
CA ILE A 347 10.17 3.92 28.26
C ILE A 347 8.72 3.49 28.50
N ALA A 348 7.84 4.40 28.90
CA ALA A 348 6.43 4.11 29.12
C ALA A 348 5.70 3.75 27.83
N ILE A 349 4.77 2.81 27.94
CA ILE A 349 4.01 2.24 26.80
C ILE A 349 2.84 3.17 26.46
N PRO A 350 2.84 3.79 25.26
CA PRO A 350 1.71 4.62 24.83
C PRO A 350 0.51 3.73 24.46
N THR A 351 -0.65 4.00 25.04
CA THR A 351 -1.87 3.23 24.77
C THR A 351 -3.10 4.13 24.76
N GLY A 352 -4.05 3.88 23.84
CA GLY A 352 -5.34 4.54 23.86
C GLY A 352 -6.31 3.89 24.84
N VAL A 353 -6.95 4.69 25.68
CA VAL A 353 -8.01 4.22 26.59
C VAL A 353 -9.32 4.14 25.82
N LYS A 354 -10.00 2.99 25.89
CA LYS A 354 -11.29 2.75 25.24
C LYS A 354 -12.23 2.03 26.18
N ASN A 355 -13.51 2.36 26.08
CA ASN A 355 -14.58 1.73 26.84
C ASN A 355 -14.36 1.79 28.37
N ILE A 356 -13.80 2.88 28.89
CA ILE A 356 -13.52 3.02 30.34
C ILE A 356 -14.79 2.81 31.17
N LYS A 357 -15.93 3.33 30.67
CA LYS A 357 -17.25 3.20 31.34
C LYS A 357 -17.70 1.74 31.47
N LYS A 358 -17.26 0.84 30.57
CA LYS A 358 -17.58 -0.59 30.65
C LYS A 358 -16.98 -1.26 31.87
N TYR A 359 -15.86 -0.73 32.36
CA TYR A 359 -15.09 -1.30 33.48
C TYR A 359 -15.32 -0.56 34.79
N ILE A 360 -16.19 0.47 34.80
CA ILE A 360 -16.60 1.20 35.97
C ILE A 360 -18.06 0.82 36.25
N GLU A 361 -18.30 0.13 37.39
CA GLU A 361 -19.64 -0.17 37.86
C GLU A 361 -20.37 1.11 38.27
N ARG A 362 -21.69 1.15 38.01
CA ARG A 362 -22.52 2.30 38.41
C ARG A 362 -22.50 2.41 39.93
N GLY A 363 -22.09 3.59 40.44
CA GLY A 363 -21.96 3.83 41.89
C GLY A 363 -20.66 3.31 42.53
N ARG A 364 -19.66 2.87 41.71
CA ARG A 364 -18.34 2.49 42.19
C ARG A 364 -17.72 3.64 43.02
N ARG A 365 -17.24 3.27 44.23
CA ARG A 365 -16.47 4.20 45.06
C ARG A 365 -15.03 4.33 44.57
N PRO A 366 -14.35 5.46 44.75
CA PRO A 366 -12.93 5.58 44.51
C PRO A 366 -12.14 4.46 45.17
N PHE A 367 -11.12 3.94 44.50
CA PHE A 367 -10.25 2.83 44.94
C PHE A 367 -10.96 1.49 45.16
N ALA A 368 -12.20 1.31 44.76
CA ALA A 368 -12.85 0.01 44.76
C ALA A 368 -12.14 -0.98 43.83
N PRO A 369 -12.24 -2.31 44.06
CA PRO A 369 -11.65 -3.32 43.22
C PRO A 369 -12.06 -3.17 41.74
N TYR A 370 -11.13 -3.48 40.83
CA TYR A 370 -11.42 -3.44 39.39
C TYR A 370 -12.24 -4.67 38.96
N GLN A 371 -13.08 -4.50 38.01
CA GLN A 371 -13.76 -5.62 37.38
C GLN A 371 -12.77 -6.64 36.78
N LYS A 372 -13.10 -7.92 36.84
CA LYS A 372 -12.31 -8.99 36.23
C LYS A 372 -12.18 -8.73 34.73
N GLY A 373 -10.95 -8.83 34.21
CA GLY A 373 -10.67 -8.57 32.76
C GLY A 373 -10.44 -7.12 32.41
N THR A 374 -10.41 -6.18 33.37
CA THR A 374 -10.02 -4.78 33.06
C THR A 374 -8.57 -4.71 32.61
N PRO A 375 -8.30 -4.15 31.39
CA PRO A 375 -6.93 -3.99 30.90
C PRO A 375 -6.08 -3.12 31.82
N VAL A 376 -4.76 -3.39 31.87
CA VAL A 376 -3.84 -2.69 32.80
C VAL A 376 -3.85 -1.18 32.63
N HIS A 377 -3.76 -0.68 31.40
CA HIS A 377 -3.82 0.75 31.10
C HIS A 377 -5.17 1.42 31.48
N VAL A 378 -6.27 0.65 31.45
CA VAL A 378 -7.58 1.14 31.91
C VAL A 378 -7.62 1.17 33.41
N LYS A 379 -7.04 0.17 34.13
CA LYS A 379 -6.88 0.21 35.58
C LYS A 379 -6.10 1.46 36.01
N SER A 380 -4.98 1.73 35.32
CA SER A 380 -4.17 2.93 35.61
C SER A 380 -4.94 4.23 35.33
N ALA A 381 -5.75 4.29 34.28
CA ALA A 381 -6.60 5.45 34.00
C ALA A 381 -7.68 5.65 35.09
N ILE A 382 -8.32 4.58 35.56
CA ILE A 382 -9.30 4.64 36.64
C ILE A 382 -8.62 5.08 37.93
N ALA A 383 -7.45 4.49 38.29
CA ALA A 383 -6.69 4.86 39.50
C ALA A 383 -6.27 6.33 39.43
N TYR A 384 -5.83 6.84 38.30
CA TYR A 384 -5.50 8.25 38.12
C TYR A 384 -6.74 9.14 38.39
N ASN A 385 -7.88 8.80 37.83
CA ASN A 385 -9.12 9.55 38.03
C ASN A 385 -9.59 9.51 39.52
N ASP A 386 -9.43 8.36 40.17
CA ASP A 386 -9.71 8.19 41.61
C ASP A 386 -8.80 9.09 42.48
N LEU A 387 -7.49 9.17 42.12
CA LEU A 387 -6.52 10.02 42.82
C LEU A 387 -6.85 11.52 42.62
N LEU A 388 -7.21 11.93 41.40
CA LEU A 388 -7.64 13.31 41.14
C LEU A 388 -8.82 13.72 42.01
N GLN A 389 -9.80 12.82 42.16
CA GLN A 389 -10.98 13.06 42.99
C GLN A 389 -10.62 13.09 44.48
N HIS A 390 -9.79 12.14 44.93
CA HIS A 390 -9.37 12.04 46.34
C HIS A 390 -8.59 13.26 46.80
N TYR A 391 -7.70 13.81 45.97
CA TYR A 391 -6.89 14.97 46.29
C TYR A 391 -7.50 16.31 45.83
N ASN A 392 -8.75 16.33 45.37
CA ASN A 392 -9.43 17.52 44.85
C ASN A 392 -8.66 18.23 43.73
N GLN A 393 -7.98 17.44 42.87
CA GLN A 393 -7.15 17.95 41.78
C GLN A 393 -7.89 17.93 40.41
N ASP A 394 -9.13 17.51 40.37
CA ASP A 394 -9.95 17.37 39.13
C ASP A 394 -10.32 18.70 38.51
N LYS A 395 -10.14 19.84 39.20
CA LYS A 395 -10.22 21.20 38.62
C LYS A 395 -8.93 21.64 37.96
N ARG A 396 -7.79 21.05 38.29
CA ARG A 396 -6.46 21.40 37.81
C ARG A 396 -5.98 20.49 36.66
N TYR A 397 -6.37 19.23 36.72
CA TYR A 397 -5.96 18.21 35.77
C TYR A 397 -7.17 17.53 35.17
N GLU A 398 -7.11 17.27 33.86
CA GLU A 398 -8.18 16.60 33.12
C GLU A 398 -8.28 15.12 33.50
N LYS A 399 -9.52 14.64 33.63
CA LYS A 399 -9.80 13.21 33.80
C LYS A 399 -9.52 12.46 32.51
N ILE A 400 -8.95 11.24 32.63
CA ILE A 400 -8.77 10.35 31.51
C ILE A 400 -10.13 9.79 31.11
N SER A 401 -10.50 9.94 29.84
CA SER A 401 -11.76 9.49 29.26
C SER A 401 -11.52 8.58 28.06
N ASP A 402 -12.61 8.07 27.47
CA ASP A 402 -12.54 7.31 26.22
C ASP A 402 -11.93 8.17 25.09
N GLY A 403 -10.94 7.60 24.40
CA GLY A 403 -10.16 8.29 23.37
C GLY A 403 -8.87 8.93 23.87
N SER A 404 -8.71 9.11 25.18
CA SER A 404 -7.46 9.63 25.75
C SER A 404 -6.27 8.70 25.45
N LYS A 405 -5.12 9.28 25.16
CA LYS A 405 -3.85 8.55 25.03
C LYS A 405 -3.08 8.68 26.34
N VAL A 406 -2.71 7.55 26.90
CA VAL A 406 -1.94 7.48 28.16
C VAL A 406 -0.61 6.77 27.93
N LYS A 407 0.38 7.09 28.73
CA LYS A 407 1.63 6.34 28.85
C LYS A 407 1.62 5.64 30.23
N TRP A 408 1.97 4.38 30.26
CA TRP A 408 1.96 3.61 31.49
C TRP A 408 3.16 2.67 31.59
N VAL A 409 3.56 2.33 32.82
CA VAL A 409 4.65 1.41 33.16
C VAL A 409 4.18 0.45 34.25
N TYR A 410 4.84 -0.70 34.33
CA TYR A 410 4.73 -1.55 35.53
C TYR A 410 5.64 -0.99 36.61
N LEU A 411 5.10 -0.82 37.79
CA LEU A 411 5.88 -0.56 39.00
C LEU A 411 6.22 -1.89 39.66
N LYS A 412 7.44 -1.99 40.22
CA LYS A 412 7.83 -3.12 41.08
C LYS A 412 7.16 -3.00 42.44
#